data_d1e9b36ecfc107927bdbaf5eaad4c7ee
#
_entry.id   d1e9b36ecfc107927bdbaf5eaad4c7ee
#
_cell.length_a   1.000
_cell.length_b   1.000
_cell.length_c   1.000
_cell.angle_alpha   90.00
_cell.angle_beta   90.00
_cell.angle_gamma   90.00
#
_symmetry.space_group_name_H-M   'P 1'
#
loop_
_entity.id
_entity.type
_entity.pdbx_description
1 polymer ?
#
loop_
_entity_poly.entity_id
_entity_poly.type
_entity_poly.pdbx_seq_one_letter_code
_entity_poly.pdbx_strand_id
1 'polypeptide(L)'
;MKNYLAAACFLLFTCPLLSQKAYYSQVKYTADTLFPFNIPMLDIDSTKESSSKEVLAIPKKEKDRKPTVIAFWLTTCRPCHVELSTYTANYEEWKKQANFNMYAISIDFPHNFRKIAAIVRGKQFPFDVYWDRDRLFRSVMPGELNGLPQVFIFDKNGKLAYRHKGYRPGDELELFAKIKELQ
;
A
#
# COMPACT_ATOMS: atom_id res chain seq x y z
N MET A 1 28.74 42.06 -42.14
CA MET A 1 28.93 40.69 -41.65
C MET A 1 28.31 40.61 -40.26
N LYS A 2 27.12 40.03 -40.13
CA LYS A 2 26.38 39.91 -38.85
C LYS A 2 26.43 38.44 -38.42
N ASN A 3 27.13 38.15 -37.34
CA ASN A 3 27.15 36.80 -36.71
C ASN A 3 25.91 36.61 -35.88
N TYR A 4 25.07 35.66 -36.26
CA TYR A 4 23.98 35.16 -35.42
C TYR A 4 24.51 33.98 -34.57
N LEU A 5 24.67 34.23 -33.25
CA LEU A 5 24.85 33.17 -32.28
C LEU A 5 23.46 32.50 -32.05
N ALA A 6 23.33 31.29 -32.51
CA ALA A 6 22.19 30.43 -32.16
C ALA A 6 22.37 29.93 -30.74
N ALA A 7 21.61 30.47 -29.80
CA ALA A 7 21.50 29.92 -28.45
C ALA A 7 20.68 28.62 -28.49
N ALA A 8 21.35 27.48 -28.38
CA ALA A 8 20.69 26.19 -28.21
C ALA A 8 20.09 26.13 -26.79
N CYS A 9 18.77 26.30 -26.73
CA CYS A 9 18.00 26.14 -25.49
C CYS A 9 17.89 24.63 -25.20
N PHE A 10 18.80 24.09 -24.39
CA PHE A 10 18.69 22.72 -23.86
C PHE A 10 17.54 22.69 -22.83
N LEU A 11 16.34 22.36 -23.28
CA LEU A 11 15.23 22.00 -22.40
C LEU A 11 15.59 20.68 -21.69
N LEU A 12 16.09 20.80 -20.47
CA LEU A 12 16.22 19.70 -19.55
C LEU A 12 14.80 19.20 -19.21
N PHE A 13 14.34 18.21 -19.95
CA PHE A 13 13.19 17.40 -19.53
C PHE A 13 13.60 16.66 -18.25
N THR A 14 13.42 17.28 -17.11
CA THR A 14 13.56 16.61 -15.83
C THR A 14 12.45 15.55 -15.73
N CYS A 15 12.86 14.29 -15.77
CA CYS A 15 11.96 13.14 -15.67
C CYS A 15 11.10 13.28 -14.39
N PRO A 16 9.76 13.38 -14.50
CA PRO A 16 8.89 13.60 -13.33
C PRO A 16 8.98 12.46 -12.30
N LEU A 17 9.38 11.26 -12.72
CA LEU A 17 9.59 10.10 -11.85
C LEU A 17 10.78 10.27 -10.89
N LEU A 18 11.84 10.95 -11.32
CA LEU A 18 13.00 11.22 -10.44
C LEU A 18 12.64 12.25 -9.38
N SER A 19 11.83 13.24 -9.72
CA SER A 19 11.37 14.25 -8.76
C SER A 19 10.42 13.66 -7.71
N GLN A 20 9.55 12.74 -8.10
CA GLN A 20 8.67 12.03 -7.16
C GLN A 20 9.47 11.14 -6.19
N LYS A 21 10.42 10.34 -6.68
CA LYS A 21 11.28 9.53 -5.80
C LYS A 21 12.07 10.38 -4.81
N ALA A 22 12.61 11.51 -5.24
CA ALA A 22 13.32 12.44 -4.36
C ALA A 22 12.39 13.05 -3.30
N TYR A 23 11.16 13.37 -3.65
CA TYR A 23 10.15 13.87 -2.72
C TYR A 23 9.82 12.82 -1.64
N TYR A 24 9.47 11.59 -2.05
CA TYR A 24 9.12 10.51 -1.11
C TYR A 24 10.30 10.04 -0.26
N SER A 25 11.55 10.15 -0.73
CA SER A 25 12.73 9.83 0.08
C SER A 25 12.94 10.79 1.26
N GLN A 26 12.37 11.98 1.21
CA GLN A 26 12.43 12.98 2.27
C GLN A 26 11.24 12.90 3.25
N VAL A 27 10.14 12.28 2.85
CA VAL A 27 8.96 12.09 3.69
C VAL A 27 9.17 10.86 4.56
N LYS A 28 9.70 11.05 5.76
CA LYS A 28 9.72 9.98 6.78
C LYS A 28 8.37 9.96 7.48
N TYR A 29 7.85 8.76 7.70
CA TYR A 29 6.67 8.59 8.55
C TYR A 29 6.98 9.12 9.95
N THR A 30 6.22 10.09 10.39
CA THR A 30 6.16 10.53 11.80
C THR A 30 4.80 10.13 12.35
N ALA A 31 4.68 10.03 13.67
CA ALA A 31 3.39 9.72 14.32
C ALA A 31 2.27 10.69 13.93
N ASP A 32 2.63 11.89 13.46
CA ASP A 32 1.69 12.94 13.03
C ASP A 32 1.40 12.92 11.52
N THR A 33 2.05 12.04 10.76
CA THR A 33 1.80 11.92 9.31
C THR A 33 0.51 11.15 9.09
N LEU A 34 -0.50 11.82 8.55
CA LEU A 34 -1.78 11.18 8.25
C LEU A 34 -1.71 10.39 6.95
N PHE A 35 -2.17 9.17 7.02
CA PHE A 35 -2.52 8.35 5.87
C PHE A 35 -3.84 8.86 5.23
N PRO A 36 -4.09 8.70 3.93
CA PRO A 36 -3.24 8.02 2.94
C PRO A 36 -2.28 8.99 2.24
N PHE A 37 -1.07 8.53 1.96
CA PHE A 37 -0.12 9.26 1.11
C PHE A 37 -0.65 9.36 -0.32
N ASN A 38 0.02 10.13 -1.19
CA ASN A 38 -0.34 10.21 -2.61
C ASN A 38 0.63 9.38 -3.46
N ILE A 39 0.53 8.05 -3.36
CA ILE A 39 1.41 7.11 -4.05
C ILE A 39 0.68 6.49 -5.24
N PRO A 40 1.26 6.54 -6.46
CA PRO A 40 0.71 5.83 -7.61
C PRO A 40 0.64 4.33 -7.37
N MET A 41 -0.50 3.74 -7.64
CA MET A 41 -0.75 2.30 -7.51
C MET A 41 -1.47 1.79 -8.75
N LEU A 42 -1.23 0.53 -9.08
CA LEU A 42 -1.94 -0.16 -10.14
C LEU A 42 -2.90 -1.17 -9.52
N ASP A 43 -4.16 -1.10 -9.90
CA ASP A 43 -5.14 -2.14 -9.64
C ASP A 43 -4.76 -3.39 -10.45
N ILE A 44 -4.68 -4.55 -9.77
CA ILE A 44 -4.22 -5.78 -10.42
C ILE A 44 -5.27 -6.35 -11.37
N ASP A 45 -6.53 -6.20 -11.08
CA ASP A 45 -7.62 -6.78 -11.89
C ASP A 45 -7.93 -5.92 -13.11
N SER A 46 -8.02 -4.61 -12.95
CA SER A 46 -8.38 -3.67 -14.02
C SER A 46 -7.20 -3.08 -14.77
N THR A 47 -5.98 -3.25 -14.27
CA THR A 47 -4.76 -2.56 -14.73
C THR A 47 -4.89 -1.03 -14.76
N LYS A 48 -5.87 -0.50 -14.03
CA LYS A 48 -6.11 0.93 -13.91
C LYS A 48 -5.12 1.57 -12.95
N GLU A 49 -4.48 2.63 -13.37
CA GLU A 49 -3.68 3.47 -12.48
C GLU A 49 -4.59 4.28 -11.56
N SER A 50 -4.26 4.31 -10.29
CA SER A 50 -4.91 5.06 -9.22
C SER A 50 -3.86 5.60 -8.27
N SER A 51 -4.26 6.35 -7.27
CA SER A 51 -3.37 6.76 -6.20
C SER A 51 -3.86 6.25 -4.84
N SER A 52 -2.94 6.06 -3.90
CA SER A 52 -3.30 5.72 -2.52
C SER A 52 -4.25 6.77 -1.91
N LYS A 53 -4.12 8.04 -2.29
CA LYS A 53 -5.01 9.11 -1.84
C LYS A 53 -6.46 8.93 -2.31
N GLU A 54 -6.65 8.37 -3.49
CA GLU A 54 -7.99 8.10 -4.05
C GLU A 54 -8.58 6.82 -3.48
N VAL A 55 -7.80 5.72 -3.54
CA VAL A 55 -8.26 4.38 -3.16
C VAL A 55 -8.47 4.24 -1.66
N LEU A 56 -7.54 4.80 -0.88
CA LEU A 56 -7.52 4.68 0.58
C LEU A 56 -8.08 5.94 1.26
N ALA A 57 -8.89 6.72 0.53
CA ALA A 57 -9.43 7.99 1.00
C ALA A 57 -10.23 7.82 2.30
N ILE A 58 -9.97 8.70 3.26
CA ILE A 58 -10.75 8.79 4.48
C ILE A 58 -12.04 9.57 4.17
N PRO A 59 -13.23 8.99 4.38
CA PRO A 59 -14.48 9.66 4.14
C PRO A 59 -14.60 10.97 4.92
N LYS A 60 -15.18 12.01 4.28
CA LYS A 60 -15.41 13.30 4.96
C LYS A 60 -16.38 13.17 6.13
N LYS A 61 -17.46 12.39 5.96
CA LYS A 61 -18.44 12.15 7.01
C LYS A 61 -17.89 11.14 7.99
N GLU A 62 -17.81 11.52 9.26
CA GLU A 62 -17.23 10.69 10.33
C GLU A 62 -17.91 9.31 10.45
N LYS A 63 -19.24 9.25 10.33
CA LYS A 63 -20.01 8.00 10.37
C LYS A 63 -19.63 6.97 9.30
N ASP A 64 -19.02 7.40 8.19
CA ASP A 64 -18.62 6.53 7.09
C ASP A 64 -17.15 6.09 7.21
N ARG A 65 -16.42 6.63 8.19
CA ARG A 65 -15.02 6.32 8.43
C ARG A 65 -14.86 4.96 9.09
N LYS A 66 -13.84 4.23 8.65
CA LYS A 66 -13.53 2.88 9.12
C LYS A 66 -12.03 2.73 9.32
N PRO A 67 -11.59 1.87 10.26
CA PRO A 67 -10.20 1.46 10.29
C PRO A 67 -9.79 0.84 8.97
N THR A 68 -8.56 1.09 8.55
CA THR A 68 -8.00 0.57 7.29
C THR A 68 -6.80 -0.31 7.57
N VAL A 69 -6.87 -1.56 7.14
CA VAL A 69 -5.80 -2.56 7.22
C VAL A 69 -5.04 -2.58 5.88
N ILE A 70 -3.71 -2.53 5.95
CA ILE A 70 -2.86 -2.68 4.77
C ILE A 70 -1.81 -3.75 5.03
N ALA A 71 -1.83 -4.81 4.24
CA ALA A 71 -0.85 -5.87 4.24
C ALA A 71 0.12 -5.69 3.06
N PHE A 72 1.41 -5.51 3.35
CA PHE A 72 2.45 -5.41 2.33
C PHE A 72 3.10 -6.76 2.07
N TRP A 73 3.24 -7.11 0.80
CA TRP A 73 3.71 -8.43 0.39
C TRP A 73 4.57 -8.43 -0.88
N LEU A 74 5.19 -9.59 -1.17
CA LEU A 74 5.92 -9.89 -2.40
C LEU A 74 5.54 -11.29 -2.91
N THR A 75 5.60 -11.47 -4.21
CA THR A 75 5.35 -12.79 -4.85
C THR A 75 6.34 -13.87 -4.43
N THR A 76 7.51 -13.49 -3.96
CA THR A 76 8.56 -14.41 -3.47
C THR A 76 8.55 -14.60 -1.96
N CYS A 77 7.67 -13.93 -1.24
CA CYS A 77 7.59 -13.96 0.22
C CYS A 77 6.64 -15.08 0.69
N ARG A 78 7.19 -16.27 0.99
CA ARG A 78 6.37 -17.40 1.46
C ARG A 78 5.53 -17.08 2.71
N PRO A 79 6.04 -16.46 3.78
CA PRO A 79 5.21 -16.12 4.93
C PRO A 79 4.11 -15.10 4.60
N CYS A 80 4.32 -14.20 3.63
CA CYS A 80 3.25 -13.31 3.16
C CYS A 80 2.08 -14.08 2.54
N HIS A 81 2.37 -15.13 1.77
CA HIS A 81 1.32 -15.96 1.18
C HIS A 81 0.52 -16.72 2.24
N VAL A 82 1.16 -17.16 3.32
CA VAL A 82 0.48 -17.80 4.45
C VAL A 82 -0.42 -16.79 5.14
N GLU A 83 0.10 -15.61 5.47
CA GLU A 83 -0.64 -14.50 6.08
C GLU A 83 -1.89 -14.15 5.27
N LEU A 84 -1.74 -13.80 3.98
CA LEU A 84 -2.86 -13.43 3.12
C LEU A 84 -3.87 -14.54 2.93
N SER A 85 -3.42 -15.81 2.88
CA SER A 85 -4.33 -16.96 2.82
C SER A 85 -5.14 -17.12 4.10
N THR A 86 -4.53 -16.87 5.27
CA THR A 86 -5.24 -16.88 6.55
C THR A 86 -6.25 -15.75 6.65
N TYR A 87 -5.88 -14.55 6.20
CA TYR A 87 -6.82 -13.42 6.15
C TYR A 87 -8.00 -13.73 5.22
N THR A 88 -7.73 -14.31 4.05
CA THR A 88 -8.77 -14.76 3.10
C THR A 88 -9.77 -15.71 3.76
N ALA A 89 -9.26 -16.72 4.49
CA ALA A 89 -10.11 -17.72 5.14
C ALA A 89 -11.01 -17.13 6.23
N ASN A 90 -10.59 -16.04 6.89
CA ASN A 90 -11.31 -15.43 8.00
C ASN A 90 -12.11 -14.19 7.59
N TYR A 91 -11.89 -13.64 6.39
CA TYR A 91 -12.37 -12.31 6.00
C TYR A 91 -13.88 -12.14 6.13
N GLU A 92 -14.66 -13.07 5.61
CA GLU A 92 -16.13 -13.01 5.65
C GLU A 92 -16.67 -13.03 7.09
N GLU A 93 -16.06 -13.82 7.96
CA GLU A 93 -16.44 -13.86 9.37
C GLU A 93 -16.03 -12.58 10.09
N TRP A 94 -14.85 -12.04 9.79
CA TRP A 94 -14.41 -10.76 10.33
C TRP A 94 -15.32 -9.61 9.90
N LYS A 95 -15.78 -9.60 8.63
CA LYS A 95 -16.68 -8.58 8.09
C LYS A 95 -18.07 -8.60 8.71
N LYS A 96 -18.52 -9.75 9.24
CA LYS A 96 -19.76 -9.82 10.03
C LYS A 96 -19.63 -9.17 11.40
N GLN A 97 -18.43 -9.21 11.99
CA GLN A 97 -18.19 -8.76 13.36
C GLN A 97 -17.61 -7.34 13.44
N ALA A 98 -17.00 -6.82 12.38
CA ALA A 98 -16.33 -5.51 12.36
C ALA A 98 -16.45 -4.83 10.99
N ASN A 99 -16.53 -3.49 11.03
CA ASN A 99 -16.64 -2.69 9.81
C ASN A 99 -15.29 -2.00 9.49
N PHE A 100 -14.49 -2.62 8.66
CA PHE A 100 -13.14 -2.14 8.29
C PHE A 100 -12.88 -2.24 6.80
N ASN A 101 -11.88 -1.53 6.31
CA ASN A 101 -11.31 -1.72 4.98
C ASN A 101 -10.06 -2.59 5.08
N MET A 102 -9.81 -3.42 4.06
CA MET A 102 -8.59 -4.21 3.95
C MET A 102 -8.06 -4.20 2.54
N TYR A 103 -6.77 -3.98 2.43
CA TYR A 103 -6.03 -3.92 1.18
C TYR A 103 -4.73 -4.72 1.27
N ALA A 104 -4.38 -5.42 0.20
CA ALA A 104 -3.05 -6.00 0.05
C ALA A 104 -2.27 -5.20 -1.00
N ILE A 105 -1.07 -4.74 -0.65
CA ILE A 105 -0.24 -3.96 -1.56
C ILE A 105 1.05 -4.72 -1.85
N SER A 106 1.20 -5.17 -3.10
CA SER A 106 2.46 -5.74 -3.56
C SER A 106 3.50 -4.64 -3.78
N ILE A 107 4.71 -4.88 -3.29
CA ILE A 107 5.88 -4.05 -3.55
C ILE A 107 6.92 -4.81 -4.40
N ASP A 108 6.45 -5.69 -5.28
CA ASP A 108 7.29 -6.42 -6.23
C ASP A 108 7.95 -5.49 -7.26
N PHE A 109 9.08 -5.91 -7.78
CA PHE A 109 9.70 -5.26 -8.93
C PHE A 109 8.88 -5.47 -10.23
N PRO A 110 8.98 -4.58 -11.22
CA PRO A 110 8.16 -4.62 -12.44
C PRO A 110 8.19 -5.94 -13.21
N HIS A 111 9.30 -6.65 -13.21
CA HIS A 111 9.42 -7.95 -13.89
C HIS A 111 8.53 -9.06 -13.27
N ASN A 112 8.03 -8.85 -12.05
CA ASN A 112 7.14 -9.80 -11.37
C ASN A 112 5.65 -9.52 -11.60
N PHE A 113 5.27 -8.48 -12.36
CA PHE A 113 3.86 -8.11 -12.55
C PHE A 113 2.95 -9.28 -12.95
N ARG A 114 3.39 -10.09 -13.93
CA ARG A 114 2.61 -11.27 -14.36
C ARG A 114 2.40 -12.29 -13.25
N LYS A 115 3.37 -12.43 -12.33
CA LYS A 115 3.25 -13.32 -11.16
C LYS A 115 2.25 -12.78 -10.15
N ILE A 116 2.25 -11.46 -9.90
CA ILE A 116 1.27 -10.83 -9.01
C ILE A 116 -0.14 -11.14 -9.51
N ALA A 117 -0.45 -10.82 -10.78
CA ALA A 117 -1.75 -11.05 -11.38
C ALA A 117 -2.16 -12.54 -11.36
N ALA A 118 -1.23 -13.46 -11.60
CA ALA A 118 -1.51 -14.89 -11.54
C ALA A 118 -1.87 -15.35 -10.12
N ILE A 119 -1.14 -14.87 -9.10
CA ILE A 119 -1.40 -15.21 -7.69
C ILE A 119 -2.74 -14.64 -7.24
N VAL A 120 -3.04 -13.38 -7.55
CA VAL A 120 -4.29 -12.72 -7.16
C VAL A 120 -5.48 -13.48 -7.73
N ARG A 121 -5.48 -13.78 -9.03
CA ARG A 121 -6.54 -14.58 -9.66
C ARG A 121 -6.66 -16.00 -9.12
N GLY A 122 -5.53 -16.65 -8.84
CA GLY A 122 -5.53 -18.03 -8.34
C GLY A 122 -5.96 -18.16 -6.87
N LYS A 123 -5.71 -17.13 -6.06
CA LYS A 123 -6.05 -17.11 -4.63
C LYS A 123 -7.43 -16.53 -4.35
N GLN A 124 -8.03 -15.80 -5.28
CA GLN A 124 -9.36 -15.19 -5.14
C GLN A 124 -9.50 -14.41 -3.83
N PHE A 125 -8.54 -13.51 -3.57
CA PHE A 125 -8.60 -12.68 -2.36
C PHE A 125 -9.91 -11.89 -2.29
N PRO A 126 -10.62 -11.87 -1.13
CA PRO A 126 -11.88 -11.16 -0.96
C PRO A 126 -11.70 -9.65 -0.68
N PHE A 127 -10.49 -9.16 -0.73
CA PHE A 127 -10.09 -7.77 -0.54
C PHE A 127 -9.27 -7.28 -1.74
N ASP A 128 -9.27 -5.96 -1.94
CA ASP A 128 -8.62 -5.35 -3.09
C ASP A 128 -7.10 -5.49 -3.03
N VAL A 129 -6.50 -5.75 -4.18
CA VAL A 129 -5.04 -5.90 -4.32
C VAL A 129 -4.49 -4.87 -5.28
N TYR A 130 -3.52 -4.11 -4.80
CA TYR A 130 -2.80 -3.11 -5.58
C TYR A 130 -1.32 -3.45 -5.69
N TRP A 131 -0.69 -2.84 -6.69
CA TRP A 131 0.74 -2.93 -6.88
C TRP A 131 1.38 -1.54 -6.86
N ASP A 132 2.30 -1.33 -5.92
CA ASP A 132 3.22 -0.19 -5.86
C ASP A 132 4.42 -0.49 -6.77
N ARG A 133 4.26 -0.18 -8.07
CA ARG A 133 5.27 -0.47 -9.12
C ARG A 133 6.63 0.13 -8.80
N ASP A 134 6.65 1.34 -8.28
CA ASP A 134 7.87 2.11 -8.02
C ASP A 134 8.37 1.93 -6.58
N ARG A 135 7.69 1.12 -5.79
CA ARG A 135 8.03 0.79 -4.39
C ARG A 135 8.11 2.02 -3.49
N LEU A 136 7.26 3.01 -3.75
CA LEU A 136 7.28 4.30 -3.06
C LEU A 136 6.78 4.18 -1.61
N PHE A 137 5.92 3.21 -1.30
CA PHE A 137 5.54 2.94 0.09
C PHE A 137 6.74 2.64 1.00
N ARG A 138 7.83 2.10 0.45
CA ARG A 138 9.04 1.87 1.26
C ARG A 138 9.62 3.15 1.86
N SER A 139 9.53 4.28 1.16
CA SER A 139 10.09 5.54 1.64
C SER A 139 9.21 6.26 2.66
N VAL A 140 7.92 5.94 2.72
CA VAL A 140 6.97 6.61 3.63
C VAL A 140 6.51 5.74 4.79
N MET A 141 6.61 4.41 4.68
CA MET A 141 6.17 3.52 5.75
C MET A 141 7.27 3.29 6.80
N PRO A 142 6.89 3.07 8.07
CA PRO A 142 7.85 2.82 9.15
C PRO A 142 8.80 1.67 8.84
N GLY A 143 10.11 1.88 9.03
CA GLY A 143 11.14 0.88 8.82
C GLY A 143 11.30 0.46 7.36
N GLU A 144 10.87 1.32 6.41
CA GLU A 144 11.08 1.17 4.96
C GLU A 144 10.58 -0.17 4.41
N LEU A 145 9.62 -0.80 5.07
CA LEU A 145 9.11 -2.14 4.78
C LEU A 145 10.22 -3.21 4.71
N ASN A 146 11.30 -3.04 5.47
CA ASN A 146 12.39 -4.01 5.52
C ASN A 146 11.95 -5.27 6.27
N GLY A 147 11.99 -6.41 5.56
CA GLY A 147 11.45 -7.70 6.03
C GLY A 147 9.93 -7.74 5.99
N LEU A 148 9.41 -8.63 5.17
CA LEU A 148 7.98 -8.87 4.97
C LEU A 148 7.60 -10.26 5.52
N PRO A 149 6.30 -10.48 5.81
CA PRO A 149 5.18 -9.54 5.66
C PRO A 149 5.22 -8.42 6.68
N GLN A 150 4.51 -7.33 6.39
CA GLN A 150 4.18 -6.29 7.37
C GLN A 150 2.74 -5.86 7.16
N VAL A 151 2.00 -5.81 8.26
CA VAL A 151 0.61 -5.33 8.29
C VAL A 151 0.52 -4.08 9.17
N PHE A 152 -0.29 -3.14 8.73
CA PHE A 152 -0.56 -1.89 9.42
C PHE A 152 -2.05 -1.68 9.56
N ILE A 153 -2.49 -1.11 10.69
CA ILE A 153 -3.86 -0.61 10.86
C ILE A 153 -3.79 0.89 11.08
N PHE A 154 -4.48 1.61 10.24
CA PHE A 154 -4.77 3.02 10.43
C PHE A 154 -6.18 3.16 11.02
N ASP A 155 -6.33 3.99 12.04
CA ASP A 155 -7.63 4.27 12.63
C ASP A 155 -8.55 5.03 11.65
N LYS A 156 -9.78 5.27 12.06
CA LYS A 156 -10.78 6.01 11.26
C LYS A 156 -10.39 7.44 10.90
N ASN A 157 -9.36 7.99 11.51
CA ASN A 157 -8.81 9.32 11.21
C ASN A 157 -7.51 9.26 10.40
N GLY A 158 -7.04 8.06 10.00
CA GLY A 158 -5.80 7.87 9.25
C GLY A 158 -4.54 7.89 10.10
N LYS A 159 -4.66 7.79 11.43
CA LYS A 159 -3.51 7.68 12.33
C LYS A 159 -3.09 6.22 12.44
N LEU A 160 -1.79 5.94 12.40
CA LEU A 160 -1.27 4.58 12.62
C LEU A 160 -1.59 4.12 14.04
N ALA A 161 -2.37 3.05 14.16
CA ALA A 161 -2.80 2.46 15.42
C ALA A 161 -2.11 1.14 15.73
N TYR A 162 -1.69 0.38 14.70
CA TYR A 162 -1.04 -0.92 14.89
C TYR A 162 -0.07 -1.22 13.73
N ARG A 163 1.02 -1.91 14.06
CA ARG A 163 1.98 -2.46 13.09
C ARG A 163 2.48 -3.81 13.60
N HIS A 164 2.48 -4.80 12.72
CA HIS A 164 3.11 -6.09 12.97
C HIS A 164 4.08 -6.43 11.83
N LYS A 165 5.19 -7.07 12.16
CA LYS A 165 6.22 -7.51 11.20
C LYS A 165 6.47 -9.00 11.34
N GLY A 166 6.44 -9.70 10.22
CA GLY A 166 6.47 -11.15 10.16
C GLY A 166 5.06 -11.72 10.26
N TYR A 167 4.96 -13.05 10.18
CA TYR A 167 3.71 -13.76 10.39
C TYR A 167 3.96 -15.13 11.00
N ARG A 168 3.22 -15.44 12.04
CA ARG A 168 3.10 -16.75 12.65
C ARG A 168 1.61 -17.08 12.82
N PRO A 169 1.19 -18.35 12.70
CA PRO A 169 -0.19 -18.74 13.02
C PRO A 169 -0.60 -18.24 14.41
N GLY A 170 -1.72 -17.51 14.45
CA GLY A 170 -2.21 -16.83 15.66
C GLY A 170 -2.08 -15.30 15.62
N ASP A 171 -1.15 -14.75 14.85
CA ASP A 171 -0.99 -13.29 14.71
C ASP A 171 -2.24 -12.64 14.10
N GLU A 172 -3.01 -13.37 13.29
CA GLU A 172 -4.29 -12.92 12.74
C GLU A 172 -5.35 -12.67 13.82
N LEU A 173 -5.27 -13.35 14.94
CA LEU A 173 -6.21 -13.13 16.06
C LEU A 173 -5.93 -11.80 16.75
N GLU A 174 -4.65 -11.46 16.94
CA GLU A 174 -4.25 -10.16 17.48
C GLU A 174 -4.63 -9.04 16.53
N LEU A 175 -4.35 -9.20 15.22
CA LEU A 175 -4.77 -8.24 14.21
C LEU A 175 -6.28 -7.97 14.28
N PHE A 176 -7.09 -9.03 14.33
CA PHE A 176 -8.55 -8.89 14.39
C PHE A 176 -9.03 -8.26 15.69
N ALA A 177 -8.40 -8.58 16.82
CA ALA A 177 -8.69 -7.93 18.09
C ALA A 177 -8.46 -6.41 18.00
N LYS A 178 -7.33 -5.99 17.38
CA LYS A 178 -7.03 -4.57 17.15
C LYS A 178 -8.03 -3.89 16.21
N ILE A 179 -8.47 -4.56 15.15
CA ILE A 179 -9.53 -4.04 14.27
C ILE A 179 -10.81 -3.75 15.07
N LYS A 180 -11.20 -4.65 15.96
CA LYS A 180 -12.40 -4.47 16.80
C LYS A 180 -12.26 -3.32 17.81
N GLU A 181 -11.09 -3.12 18.39
CA GLU A 181 -10.83 -2.00 19.31
C GLU A 181 -10.98 -0.62 18.64
N LEU A 182 -10.84 -0.54 17.32
CA LEU A 182 -10.82 0.71 16.56
C LEU A 182 -12.16 1.06 15.88
N GLN A 183 -13.25 0.33 16.22
CA GLN A 183 -14.60 0.58 15.65
C GLN A 183 -15.22 1.92 16.05
#